data_3f5629a702e5acc465443b50be8d88af
#
_entry.id   3f5629a702e5acc465443b50be8d88af
#
_cell.length_a   1.000
_cell.length_b   1.000
_cell.length_c   1.000
_cell.angle_alpha   90.00
_cell.angle_beta   90.00
_cell.angle_gamma   90.00
#
_symmetry.space_group_name_H-M   'P 1'
#
loop_
_entity.id
_entity.type
_entity.pdbx_description
1 polymer ?
#
loop_
_entity_poly.entity_id
_entity_poly.type
_entity_poly.pdbx_seq_one_letter_code
_entity_poly.pdbx_strand_id
1 'polypeptide(L)'
;MGGAVNLGAQVVSSAADVAGKNKSERRYYRALAQAADKQAALTQAASSRRAEYIFRSGAQEYNRLGEEYNQTRAAQKSAWAANGSGNSYTLQQMLQNSRWNYLVDGQTAKQNTADALYENNLAALLGTQNLQEEAAQYRAAARRSSGTFARQFMQKMIGLFG
;
A
#
# COMPACT_ATOMS: atom_id res chain seq x y z
N MET A 1 -63.97 -23.63 6.82
CA MET A 1 -62.56 -24.17 6.79
C MET A 1 -61.62 -23.41 5.90
N GLY A 2 -61.59 -22.05 5.90
CA GLY A 2 -60.80 -21.21 5.00
C GLY A 2 -59.64 -20.45 5.66
N GLY A 3 -59.47 -20.51 6.99
CA GLY A 3 -58.50 -19.68 7.68
C GLY A 3 -57.06 -20.23 7.74
N ALA A 4 -56.88 -21.53 7.74
CA ALA A 4 -55.56 -22.14 7.94
C ALA A 4 -54.67 -22.09 6.69
N VAL A 5 -55.25 -22.08 5.48
CA VAL A 5 -54.50 -22.03 4.20
C VAL A 5 -53.91 -20.63 3.94
N ASN A 6 -54.62 -19.57 4.39
CA ASN A 6 -54.16 -18.18 4.18
C ASN A 6 -53.00 -17.77 5.10
N LEU A 7 -52.94 -18.33 6.31
CA LEU A 7 -51.83 -18.06 7.26
C LEU A 7 -50.54 -18.74 6.79
N GLY A 8 -50.59 -19.96 6.21
CA GLY A 8 -49.45 -20.63 5.65
C GLY A 8 -48.82 -19.88 4.48
N ALA A 9 -49.63 -19.33 3.59
CA ALA A 9 -49.15 -18.58 2.42
C ALA A 9 -48.48 -17.24 2.83
N GLN A 10 -49.03 -16.53 3.82
CA GLN A 10 -48.41 -15.29 4.33
C GLN A 10 -47.09 -15.51 5.06
N VAL A 11 -46.96 -16.59 5.80
CA VAL A 11 -45.72 -16.96 6.49
C VAL A 11 -44.63 -17.31 5.48
N VAL A 12 -44.94 -18.07 4.44
CA VAL A 12 -43.97 -18.43 3.39
C VAL A 12 -43.57 -17.22 2.57
N SER A 13 -44.46 -16.31 2.19
CA SER A 13 -44.11 -15.09 1.46
C SER A 13 -43.25 -14.13 2.29
N SER A 14 -43.59 -13.91 3.56
CA SER A 14 -42.81 -13.03 4.44
C SER A 14 -41.40 -13.64 4.76
N ALA A 15 -41.29 -14.94 4.87
CA ALA A 15 -40.00 -15.63 5.04
C ALA A 15 -39.14 -15.53 3.78
N ALA A 16 -39.74 -15.66 2.59
CA ALA A 16 -39.05 -15.53 1.30
C ALA A 16 -38.53 -14.10 1.08
N ASP A 17 -39.32 -13.06 1.43
CA ASP A 17 -38.90 -11.66 1.31
C ASP A 17 -37.75 -11.30 2.25
N VAL A 18 -37.82 -11.75 3.52
CA VAL A 18 -36.74 -11.55 4.50
C VAL A 18 -35.48 -12.32 4.09
N ALA A 19 -35.62 -13.54 3.57
CA ALA A 19 -34.51 -14.33 3.05
C ALA A 19 -33.87 -13.69 1.80
N GLY A 20 -34.69 -13.10 0.92
CA GLY A 20 -34.23 -12.37 -0.26
C GLY A 20 -33.42 -11.11 0.09
N LYS A 21 -33.93 -10.31 1.04
CA LYS A 21 -33.22 -9.10 1.55
C LYS A 21 -31.87 -9.47 2.20
N ASN A 22 -31.87 -10.43 3.11
CA ASN A 22 -30.64 -10.89 3.77
C ASN A 22 -29.62 -11.48 2.78
N LYS A 23 -30.09 -12.17 1.73
CA LYS A 23 -29.20 -12.69 0.68
C LYS A 23 -28.57 -11.59 -0.16
N SER A 24 -29.33 -10.51 -0.47
CA SER A 24 -28.84 -9.35 -1.20
C SER A 24 -27.84 -8.55 -0.37
N GLU A 25 -28.13 -8.26 0.91
CA GLU A 25 -27.21 -7.59 1.83
C GLU A 25 -25.90 -8.37 2.01
N ARG A 26 -25.99 -9.67 2.20
CA ARG A 26 -24.81 -10.54 2.33
C ARG A 26 -23.95 -10.53 1.07
N ARG A 27 -24.56 -10.50 -0.13
CA ARG A 27 -23.83 -10.36 -1.40
C ARG A 27 -23.18 -8.99 -1.49
N TYR A 28 -23.86 -7.93 -1.10
CA TYR A 28 -23.36 -6.58 -1.10
C TYR A 28 -22.12 -6.44 -0.20
N TYR A 29 -22.19 -6.86 1.07
CA TYR A 29 -21.02 -6.80 1.97
C TYR A 29 -19.86 -7.68 1.52
N ARG A 30 -20.13 -8.81 0.89
CA ARG A 30 -19.05 -9.61 0.30
C ARG A 30 -18.39 -8.93 -0.88
N ALA A 31 -19.14 -8.24 -1.71
CA ALA A 31 -18.60 -7.47 -2.83
C ALA A 31 -17.73 -6.30 -2.32
N LEU A 32 -18.16 -5.59 -1.26
CA LEU A 32 -17.36 -4.55 -0.61
C LEU A 32 -16.05 -5.11 -0.03
N ALA A 33 -16.10 -6.24 0.67
CA ALA A 33 -14.90 -6.89 1.20
C ALA A 33 -13.91 -7.26 0.08
N GLN A 34 -14.42 -7.82 -1.03
CA GLN A 34 -13.58 -8.14 -2.19
C GLN A 34 -13.00 -6.89 -2.87
N ALA A 35 -13.75 -5.78 -2.90
CA ALA A 35 -13.25 -4.51 -3.44
C ALA A 35 -12.12 -3.96 -2.57
N ALA A 36 -12.27 -3.98 -1.23
CA ALA A 36 -11.22 -3.56 -0.30
C ALA A 36 -9.96 -4.44 -0.41
N ASP A 37 -10.11 -5.77 -0.51
CA ASP A 37 -8.99 -6.69 -0.75
C ASP A 37 -8.24 -6.38 -2.06
N LYS A 38 -8.98 -6.15 -3.15
CA LYS A 38 -8.39 -5.78 -4.44
C LYS A 38 -7.65 -4.45 -4.36
N GLN A 39 -8.21 -3.48 -3.65
CA GLN A 39 -7.58 -2.18 -3.46
C GLN A 39 -6.31 -2.29 -2.62
N ALA A 40 -6.29 -3.11 -1.58
CA ALA A 40 -5.09 -3.42 -0.81
C ALA A 40 -3.98 -4.02 -1.69
N ALA A 41 -4.34 -4.99 -2.54
CA ALA A 41 -3.39 -5.59 -3.49
C ALA A 41 -2.85 -4.58 -4.52
N LEU A 42 -3.70 -3.68 -5.02
CA LEU A 42 -3.27 -2.61 -5.93
C LEU A 42 -2.36 -1.60 -5.24
N THR A 43 -2.66 -1.22 -3.99
CA THR A 43 -1.80 -0.34 -3.17
C THR A 43 -0.41 -0.96 -2.99
N GLN A 44 -0.35 -2.24 -2.68
CA GLN A 44 0.93 -2.96 -2.53
C GLN A 44 1.71 -3.05 -3.84
N ALA A 45 1.03 -3.34 -4.96
CA ALA A 45 1.66 -3.37 -6.29
C ALA A 45 2.18 -1.98 -6.71
N ALA A 46 1.42 -0.92 -6.43
CA ALA A 46 1.84 0.46 -6.69
C ALA A 46 3.06 0.84 -5.85
N SER A 47 3.08 0.47 -4.57
CA SER A 47 4.23 0.69 -3.68
C SER A 47 5.48 -0.03 -4.19
N SER A 48 5.36 -1.27 -4.64
CA SER A 48 6.50 -2.02 -5.20
C SER A 48 7.08 -1.35 -6.43
N ARG A 49 6.24 -0.86 -7.36
CA ARG A 49 6.69 -0.11 -8.54
C ARG A 49 7.36 1.21 -8.15
N ARG A 50 6.80 1.91 -7.16
CA ARG A 50 7.39 3.15 -6.65
C ARG A 50 8.73 2.90 -5.97
N ALA A 51 8.87 1.81 -5.20
CA ALA A 51 10.14 1.40 -4.58
C ALA A 51 11.21 1.13 -5.64
N GLU A 52 10.85 0.44 -6.73
CA GLU A 52 11.77 0.21 -7.86
C GLU A 52 12.21 1.51 -8.52
N TYR A 53 11.28 2.45 -8.72
CA TYR A 53 11.61 3.78 -9.25
C TYR A 53 12.56 4.54 -8.32
N ILE A 54 12.27 4.59 -7.02
CA ILE A 54 13.12 5.24 -6.01
C ILE A 54 14.53 4.64 -6.03
N PHE A 55 14.63 3.32 -6.05
CA PHE A 55 15.91 2.63 -6.10
C PHE A 55 16.70 2.98 -7.38
N ARG A 56 16.04 2.94 -8.55
CA ARG A 56 16.68 3.28 -9.83
C ARG A 56 17.14 4.74 -9.87
N SER A 57 16.32 5.67 -9.41
CA SER A 57 16.67 7.10 -9.37
C SER A 57 17.83 7.37 -8.40
N GLY A 58 17.85 6.72 -7.24
CA GLY A 58 18.96 6.80 -6.30
C GLY A 58 20.27 6.25 -6.87
N ALA A 59 20.20 5.13 -7.59
CA ALA A 59 21.37 4.56 -8.29
C ALA A 59 21.89 5.48 -9.42
N GLN A 60 20.98 6.10 -10.18
CA GLN A 60 21.36 7.08 -11.20
C GLN A 60 22.03 8.30 -10.59
N GLU A 61 21.49 8.83 -9.50
CA GLU A 61 22.09 9.97 -8.79
C GLU A 61 23.48 9.63 -8.27
N TYR A 62 23.65 8.47 -7.67
CA TYR A 62 24.95 8.01 -7.20
C TYR A 62 25.97 7.87 -8.35
N ASN A 63 25.56 7.34 -9.50
CA ASN A 63 26.41 7.25 -10.69
C ASN A 63 26.77 8.64 -11.24
N ARG A 64 25.81 9.56 -11.29
CA ARG A 64 26.05 10.96 -11.69
C ARG A 64 27.11 11.63 -10.81
N LEU A 65 26.99 11.49 -9.50
CA LEU A 65 28.01 12.00 -8.56
C LEU A 65 29.39 11.38 -8.82
N GLY A 66 29.45 10.09 -9.17
CA GLY A 66 30.69 9.41 -9.54
C GLY A 66 31.32 9.98 -10.81
N GLU A 67 30.52 10.24 -11.82
CA GLU A 67 30.96 10.85 -13.08
C GLU A 67 31.46 12.30 -12.86
N GLU A 68 30.73 13.12 -12.11
CA GLU A 68 31.12 14.48 -11.75
C GLU A 68 32.43 14.51 -10.95
N TYR A 69 32.61 13.61 -10.01
CA TYR A 69 33.85 13.46 -9.28
C TYR A 69 35.02 13.12 -10.22
N ASN A 70 34.84 12.17 -11.14
CA ASN A 70 35.87 11.77 -12.09
C ASN A 70 36.24 12.92 -13.03
N GLN A 71 35.26 13.67 -13.54
CA GLN A 71 35.48 14.87 -14.37
C GLN A 71 36.22 15.96 -13.60
N THR A 72 35.80 16.27 -12.38
CA THR A 72 36.46 17.26 -11.51
C THR A 72 37.89 16.86 -11.23
N ARG A 73 38.14 15.60 -10.91
CA ARG A 73 39.48 15.05 -10.67
C ARG A 73 40.38 15.14 -11.91
N ALA A 74 39.82 14.84 -13.08
CA ALA A 74 40.58 14.93 -14.35
C ALA A 74 40.92 16.38 -14.68
N ALA A 75 39.95 17.31 -14.52
CA ALA A 75 40.16 18.74 -14.74
C ALA A 75 41.21 19.34 -13.79
N GLN A 76 41.17 18.98 -12.50
CA GLN A 76 42.16 19.38 -11.52
C GLN A 76 43.58 18.91 -11.91
N LYS A 77 43.71 17.64 -12.28
CA LYS A 77 45.01 17.09 -12.69
C LYS A 77 45.56 17.74 -13.96
N SER A 78 44.71 17.96 -14.97
CA SER A 78 45.11 18.59 -16.22
C SER A 78 45.52 20.05 -16.04
N ALA A 79 44.79 20.83 -15.25
CA ALA A 79 45.15 22.21 -14.95
C ALA A 79 46.47 22.33 -14.21
N TRP A 80 46.79 21.44 -13.27
CA TRP A 80 48.06 21.44 -12.56
C TRP A 80 49.21 20.94 -13.42
N ALA A 81 48.97 19.97 -14.30
CA ALA A 81 49.99 19.49 -15.25
C ALA A 81 50.38 20.61 -16.22
N ALA A 82 49.40 21.40 -16.71
CA ALA A 82 49.67 22.52 -17.61
C ALA A 82 50.51 23.64 -16.94
N ASN A 83 50.41 23.76 -15.61
CA ASN A 83 51.19 24.75 -14.84
C ASN A 83 52.52 24.21 -14.29
N GLY A 84 52.96 23.01 -14.71
CA GLY A 84 54.22 22.42 -14.28
C GLY A 84 54.26 21.92 -12.81
N SER A 85 53.08 21.89 -12.13
CA SER A 85 52.97 21.65 -10.68
C SER A 85 52.33 20.32 -10.35
N GLY A 86 52.43 19.30 -11.22
CA GLY A 86 51.66 18.02 -11.18
C GLY A 86 51.78 17.21 -9.89
N ASN A 87 52.74 17.51 -9.01
CA ASN A 87 52.93 16.80 -7.72
C ASN A 87 52.95 17.73 -6.51
N SER A 88 52.30 18.92 -6.58
CA SER A 88 52.29 19.87 -5.47
C SER A 88 51.41 19.35 -4.30
N TYR A 89 51.77 19.73 -3.06
CA TYR A 89 51.03 19.47 -1.87
C TYR A 89 49.56 20.02 -1.99
N THR A 90 49.42 21.18 -2.61
CA THR A 90 48.14 21.84 -2.86
C THR A 90 47.22 20.99 -3.76
N LEU A 91 47.76 20.39 -4.83
CA LEU A 91 47.01 19.49 -5.69
C LEU A 91 46.49 18.28 -4.88
N GLN A 92 47.36 17.67 -4.04
CA GLN A 92 46.98 16.54 -3.23
C GLN A 92 45.83 16.90 -2.25
N GLN A 93 45.91 18.08 -1.60
CA GLN A 93 44.81 18.57 -0.76
C GLN A 93 43.49 18.78 -1.55
N MET A 94 43.55 19.39 -2.71
CA MET A 94 42.37 19.59 -3.55
C MET A 94 41.72 18.27 -3.97
N LEU A 95 42.53 17.28 -4.36
CA LEU A 95 42.04 15.95 -4.70
C LEU A 95 41.44 15.22 -3.50
N GLN A 96 42.01 15.38 -2.31
CA GLN A 96 41.48 14.83 -1.06
C GLN A 96 40.14 15.48 -0.70
N ASN A 97 40.03 16.81 -0.79
CA ASN A 97 38.79 17.53 -0.54
C ASN A 97 37.68 17.12 -1.53
N SER A 98 38.00 17.02 -2.83
CA SER A 98 37.06 16.56 -3.84
C SER A 98 36.58 15.13 -3.58
N ARG A 99 37.50 14.26 -3.13
CA ARG A 99 37.14 12.89 -2.73
C ARG A 99 36.22 12.87 -1.50
N TRP A 100 36.52 13.70 -0.51
CA TRP A 100 35.71 13.81 0.70
C TRP A 100 34.28 14.28 0.38
N ASN A 101 34.15 15.33 -0.42
CA ASN A 101 32.85 15.84 -0.85
C ASN A 101 32.05 14.76 -1.58
N TYR A 102 32.66 14.03 -2.54
CA TYR A 102 32.02 12.92 -3.21
C TYR A 102 31.53 11.82 -2.25
N LEU A 103 32.32 11.50 -1.22
CA LEU A 103 31.92 10.49 -0.24
C LEU A 103 30.73 10.96 0.61
N VAL A 104 30.73 12.23 1.02
CA VAL A 104 29.62 12.83 1.79
C VAL A 104 28.36 12.90 0.95
N ASP A 105 28.45 13.42 -0.28
CA ASP A 105 27.32 13.52 -1.20
C ASP A 105 26.76 12.15 -1.56
N GLY A 106 27.65 11.18 -1.82
CA GLY A 106 27.26 9.80 -2.10
C GLY A 106 26.57 9.12 -0.90
N GLN A 107 27.00 9.41 0.32
CA GLN A 107 26.34 8.91 1.53
C GLN A 107 24.97 9.57 1.71
N THR A 108 24.87 10.87 1.49
CA THR A 108 23.61 11.62 1.55
C THR A 108 22.60 11.07 0.52
N ALA A 109 23.04 10.84 -0.73
CA ALA A 109 22.18 10.26 -1.76
C ALA A 109 21.66 8.86 -1.38
N LYS A 110 22.52 8.03 -0.76
CA LYS A 110 22.10 6.72 -0.25
C LYS A 110 21.09 6.82 0.89
N GLN A 111 21.32 7.73 1.85
CA GLN A 111 20.40 7.98 2.96
C GLN A 111 19.03 8.46 2.46
N ASN A 112 19.01 9.46 1.57
CA ASN A 112 17.77 9.97 0.98
C ASN A 112 17.00 8.87 0.25
N THR A 113 17.69 7.97 -0.45
CA THR A 113 17.07 6.84 -1.12
C THR A 113 16.48 5.85 -0.11
N ALA A 114 17.20 5.54 0.96
CA ALA A 114 16.74 4.65 2.03
C ALA A 114 15.51 5.23 2.75
N ASP A 115 15.54 6.53 3.07
CA ASP A 115 14.43 7.22 3.74
C ASP A 115 13.18 7.24 2.85
N ALA A 116 13.33 7.56 1.55
CA ALA A 116 12.23 7.52 0.61
C ALA A 116 11.63 6.11 0.43
N LEU A 117 12.46 5.07 0.46
CA LEU A 117 12.01 3.67 0.45
C LEU A 117 11.25 3.32 1.74
N TYR A 118 11.77 3.75 2.89
CA TYR A 118 11.11 3.54 4.17
C TYR A 118 9.74 4.21 4.22
N GLU A 119 9.65 5.48 3.84
CA GLU A 119 8.37 6.22 3.78
C GLU A 119 7.37 5.57 2.83
N ASN A 120 7.82 5.14 1.64
CA ASN A 120 6.96 4.45 0.69
C ASN A 120 6.41 3.13 1.26
N ASN A 121 7.25 2.36 1.96
CA ASN A 121 6.85 1.09 2.57
C ASN A 121 5.90 1.32 3.75
N LEU A 122 6.17 2.33 4.59
CA LEU A 122 5.31 2.69 5.71
C LEU A 122 3.92 3.13 5.23
N ALA A 123 3.85 4.00 4.22
CA ALA A 123 2.59 4.45 3.63
C ALA A 123 1.78 3.29 3.04
N ALA A 124 2.45 2.35 2.35
CA ALA A 124 1.81 1.15 1.81
C ALA A 124 1.29 0.22 2.92
N LEU A 125 2.07 0.03 3.99
CA LEU A 125 1.68 -0.79 5.13
C LEU A 125 0.41 -0.24 5.78
N LEU A 126 0.41 1.05 6.13
CA LEU A 126 -0.73 1.71 6.75
C LEU A 126 -1.97 1.68 5.84
N GLY A 127 -1.80 1.96 4.54
CA GLY A 127 -2.89 1.89 3.57
C GLY A 127 -3.47 0.48 3.41
N THR A 128 -2.63 -0.55 3.38
CA THR A 128 -3.09 -1.94 3.28
C THR A 128 -3.74 -2.44 4.56
N GLN A 129 -3.23 -2.08 5.74
CA GLN A 129 -3.84 -2.43 7.02
C GLN A 129 -5.25 -1.86 7.14
N ASN A 130 -5.44 -0.56 6.87
CA ASN A 130 -6.76 0.06 6.91
C ASN A 130 -7.77 -0.64 5.98
N LEU A 131 -7.36 -0.98 4.76
CA LEU A 131 -8.21 -1.69 3.80
C LEU A 131 -8.52 -3.12 4.23
N GLN A 132 -7.57 -3.81 4.87
CA GLN A 132 -7.79 -5.16 5.42
C GLN A 132 -8.75 -5.14 6.61
N GLU A 133 -8.65 -4.13 7.49
CA GLU A 133 -9.59 -3.92 8.59
C GLU A 133 -11.00 -3.63 8.07
N GLU A 134 -11.11 -2.78 7.05
CA GLU A 134 -12.39 -2.50 6.38
C GLU A 134 -12.99 -3.78 5.75
N ALA A 135 -12.18 -4.57 5.05
CA ALA A 135 -12.61 -5.84 4.50
C ALA A 135 -13.06 -6.83 5.60
N ALA A 136 -12.38 -6.85 6.74
CA ALA A 136 -12.76 -7.67 7.90
C ALA A 136 -14.11 -7.22 8.49
N GLN A 137 -14.34 -5.90 8.60
CA GLN A 137 -15.62 -5.33 9.05
C GLN A 137 -16.77 -5.71 8.08
N TYR A 138 -16.58 -5.61 6.79
CA TYR A 138 -17.56 -6.04 5.79
C TYR A 138 -17.84 -7.54 5.85
N ARG A 139 -16.82 -8.37 6.06
CA ARG A 139 -17.01 -9.83 6.27
C ARG A 139 -17.80 -10.11 7.55
N ALA A 140 -17.56 -9.38 8.63
CA ALA A 140 -18.30 -9.50 9.87
C ALA A 140 -19.77 -9.07 9.69
N ALA A 141 -20.04 -7.98 8.98
CA ALA A 141 -21.37 -7.54 8.63
C ALA A 141 -22.12 -8.57 7.77
N ALA A 142 -21.45 -9.17 6.78
CA ALA A 142 -22.00 -10.24 5.98
C ALA A 142 -22.36 -11.50 6.79
N ARG A 143 -21.64 -11.79 7.88
CA ARG A 143 -21.95 -12.90 8.80
C ARG A 143 -23.14 -12.54 9.72
N ARG A 144 -23.20 -11.31 10.24
CA ARG A 144 -24.29 -10.83 11.11
C ARG A 144 -25.62 -10.81 10.39
N SER A 145 -25.67 -10.40 9.12
CA SER A 145 -26.89 -10.43 8.32
C SER A 145 -27.48 -11.82 8.14
N SER A 146 -26.68 -12.87 8.26
CA SER A 146 -27.16 -14.26 8.25
C SER A 146 -27.73 -14.72 9.61
N GLY A 147 -27.26 -14.13 10.72
CA GLY A 147 -27.74 -14.46 12.08
C GLY A 147 -29.04 -13.78 12.48
N THR A 148 -29.32 -12.57 11.95
CA THR A 148 -30.57 -11.84 12.21
C THR A 148 -31.77 -12.54 11.58
N PHE A 149 -31.61 -13.23 10.45
CA PHE A 149 -32.67 -14.01 9.83
C PHE A 149 -33.16 -15.15 10.76
N ALA A 150 -32.26 -15.91 11.33
CA ALA A 150 -32.63 -17.01 12.22
C ALA A 150 -33.41 -16.51 13.46
N ARG A 151 -32.97 -15.39 14.06
CA ARG A 151 -33.64 -14.78 15.21
C ARG A 151 -35.00 -14.21 14.84
N GLN A 152 -35.13 -13.47 13.75
CA GLN A 152 -36.40 -12.90 13.30
C GLN A 152 -37.39 -13.97 12.86
N PHE A 153 -36.93 -15.05 12.22
CA PHE A 153 -37.74 -16.19 11.86
C PHE A 153 -38.25 -16.91 13.09
N MET A 154 -37.38 -17.18 14.08
CA MET A 154 -37.77 -17.80 15.34
C MET A 154 -38.78 -16.96 16.13
N GLN A 155 -38.57 -15.63 16.21
CA GLN A 155 -39.54 -14.71 16.89
C GLN A 155 -40.89 -14.69 16.19
N LYS A 156 -40.93 -14.71 14.85
CA LYS A 156 -42.19 -14.76 14.10
C LYS A 156 -42.88 -16.13 14.28
N MET A 157 -42.14 -17.20 14.35
CA MET A 157 -42.71 -18.55 14.59
C MET A 157 -43.28 -18.67 16.00
N ILE A 158 -42.57 -18.15 17.03
CA ILE A 158 -43.07 -18.15 18.41
C ILE A 158 -44.35 -17.29 18.52
N GLY A 159 -44.46 -16.15 17.85
CA GLY A 159 -45.64 -15.31 17.85
C GLY A 159 -46.85 -15.87 17.06
N LEU A 160 -46.66 -16.92 16.28
CA LEU A 160 -47.71 -17.59 15.50
C LEU A 160 -48.29 -18.83 16.21
N PHE A 161 -47.56 -19.44 17.14
CA PHE A 161 -47.91 -20.66 17.85
C PHE A 161 -48.08 -20.49 19.38
N GLY A 162 -47.85 -19.28 19.91
CA GLY A 162 -48.15 -18.87 21.26
C GLY A 162 -49.35 -17.95 21.30
#